data_9b83b4ed8286fea8a588856bb2aa1831
#
_entry.id   9b83b4ed8286fea8a588856bb2aa1831
#
_cell.length_a   1.000
_cell.length_b   1.000
_cell.length_c   1.000
_cell.angle_alpha   90.00
_cell.angle_beta   90.00
_cell.angle_gamma   90.00
#
_symmetry.space_group_name_H-M   'P 1'
#
loop_
_entity.id
_entity.type
_entity.pdbx_description
1 polymer ?
#
loop_
_entity_poly.entity_id
_entity_poly.type
_entity_poly.pdbx_seq_one_letter_code
_entity_poly.pdbx_strand_id
1 'polypeptide(L)'
;MKLLDALVAEIRACRACALPHEPRPVVWVHEGARILIAGQAPGRRVHESGIPWDDPSGDRLRDWMGLGRDAFYDKRNIAVAAMGFCYPGTVKGADLPPRRECAPLWRARLLPLLGKIRLTLLVGAY
;
A
#
# COMPACT_ATOMS: atom_id res chain seq x y z
N MET A 1 16.31 6.86 4.22
CA MET A 1 16.25 8.13 4.98
C MET A 1 15.63 7.87 6.34
N LYS A 2 16.23 8.38 7.41
CA LYS A 2 15.81 8.07 8.78
C LYS A 2 14.37 8.47 9.10
N LEU A 3 13.91 9.61 8.61
CA LEU A 3 12.53 10.07 8.84
C LEU A 3 11.51 9.15 8.20
N LEU A 4 11.77 8.70 6.98
CA LEU A 4 10.88 7.77 6.29
C LEU A 4 10.86 6.42 6.99
N ASP A 5 12.02 5.89 7.37
CA ASP A 5 12.11 4.61 8.07
C ASP A 5 11.36 4.64 9.40
N ALA A 6 11.49 5.74 10.15
CA ALA A 6 10.78 5.91 11.41
C ALA A 6 9.26 5.96 11.20
N LEU A 7 8.80 6.66 10.17
CA LEU A 7 7.38 6.73 9.85
C LEU A 7 6.83 5.38 9.42
N VAL A 8 7.56 4.64 8.58
CA VAL A 8 7.17 3.29 8.17
C VAL A 8 7.03 2.38 9.39
N ALA A 9 7.95 2.46 10.34
CA ALA A 9 7.85 1.69 11.58
C ALA A 9 6.58 2.04 12.38
N GLU A 10 6.24 3.32 12.48
CA GLU A 10 4.98 3.75 13.12
C GLU A 10 3.75 3.20 12.38
N ILE A 11 3.74 3.27 11.05
CA ILE A 11 2.64 2.76 10.24
C ILE A 11 2.47 1.26 10.49
N ARG A 12 3.55 0.50 10.46
CA ARG A 12 3.51 -0.96 10.68
C ARG A 12 3.01 -1.34 12.07
N ALA A 13 3.20 -0.48 13.05
CA ALA A 13 2.71 -0.67 14.41
C ALA A 13 1.30 -0.13 14.63
N CYS A 14 0.65 0.44 13.61
CA CYS A 14 -0.66 1.07 13.74
C CYS A 14 -1.75 0.08 14.15
N ARG A 15 -2.56 0.48 15.13
CA ARG A 15 -3.69 -0.31 15.66
C ARG A 15 -4.94 0.57 15.81
N ALA A 16 -5.04 1.64 15.00
CA ALA A 16 -6.11 2.63 15.14
C ALA A 16 -7.49 2.14 14.67
N CYS A 17 -7.53 1.16 13.74
CA CYS A 17 -8.78 0.67 13.19
C CYS A 17 -9.29 -0.54 13.95
N ALA A 18 -10.60 -0.63 14.14
CA ALA A 18 -11.24 -1.84 14.64
C ALA A 18 -11.38 -2.84 13.47
N LEU A 19 -10.59 -3.92 13.52
CA LEU A 19 -10.58 -4.95 12.48
C LEU A 19 -10.95 -6.31 13.07
N PRO A 20 -11.55 -7.21 12.27
CA PRO A 20 -11.89 -8.55 12.74
C PRO A 20 -10.69 -9.48 12.88
N HIS A 21 -9.50 -9.02 12.60
CA HIS A 21 -8.24 -9.76 12.63
C HIS A 21 -7.13 -8.86 13.12
N GLU A 22 -5.95 -9.43 13.36
CA GLU A 22 -4.80 -8.63 13.75
C GLU A 22 -4.37 -7.72 12.61
N PRO A 23 -4.19 -6.40 12.85
CA PRO A 23 -3.75 -5.48 11.82
C PRO A 23 -2.35 -5.81 11.31
N ARG A 24 -2.20 -5.79 9.98
CA ARG A 24 -0.90 -5.94 9.30
C ARG A 24 -0.78 -4.87 8.24
N PRO A 25 -0.41 -3.64 8.63
CA PRO A 25 -0.25 -2.56 7.66
C PRO A 25 0.78 -2.93 6.59
N VAL A 26 0.40 -2.74 5.32
CA VAL A 26 1.26 -3.00 4.17
C VAL A 26 1.63 -1.67 3.54
N VAL A 27 2.89 -1.33 3.60
CA VAL A 27 3.45 -0.14 2.97
C VAL A 27 4.83 -0.49 2.40
N TRP A 28 5.05 -0.09 1.15
CA TRP A 28 6.25 -0.50 0.40
C TRP A 28 6.83 0.74 -0.26
N VAL A 29 7.73 1.42 0.45
CA VAL A 29 8.19 2.74 0.05
C VAL A 29 9.70 2.90 0.23
N HIS A 30 10.27 3.79 -0.59
CA HIS A 30 11.66 4.20 -0.50
C HIS A 30 11.75 5.66 -0.96
N GLU A 31 12.65 6.42 -0.39
CA GLU A 31 12.79 7.86 -0.70
C GLU A 31 13.12 8.14 -2.16
N GLY A 32 13.76 7.18 -2.85
CA GLY A 32 14.14 7.30 -4.26
C GLY A 32 13.02 6.98 -5.24
N ALA A 33 11.88 6.47 -4.79
CA ALA A 33 10.81 6.04 -5.68
C ALA A 33 10.28 7.18 -6.54
N ARG A 34 10.04 6.89 -7.82
CA ARG A 34 9.55 7.87 -8.80
C ARG A 34 8.10 7.62 -9.19
N ILE A 35 7.62 6.42 -9.00
CA ILE A 35 6.23 6.03 -9.28
C ILE A 35 5.59 5.58 -7.98
N LEU A 36 4.40 6.11 -7.71
CA LEU A 36 3.58 5.69 -6.57
C LEU A 36 2.34 4.98 -7.10
N ILE A 37 2.09 3.79 -6.59
CA ILE A 37 0.85 3.06 -6.85
C ILE A 37 -0.03 3.20 -5.62
N ALA A 38 -1.16 3.86 -5.78
CA ALA A 38 -2.14 4.08 -4.73
C ALA A 38 -3.40 3.28 -5.06
N GLY A 39 -3.53 2.10 -4.47
CA GLY A 39 -4.71 1.27 -4.56
C GLY A 39 -5.70 1.59 -3.44
N GLN A 40 -6.70 0.74 -3.28
CA GLN A 40 -7.72 0.91 -2.25
C GLN A 40 -7.24 0.42 -0.89
N ALA A 41 -7.00 -0.87 -0.76
CA ALA A 41 -6.51 -1.51 0.46
C ALA A 41 -5.99 -2.91 0.11
N PRO A 42 -5.12 -3.50 0.97
CA PRO A 42 -4.70 -4.89 0.77
C PRO A 42 -5.90 -5.84 0.82
N GLY A 43 -5.89 -6.82 -0.06
CA GLY A 43 -6.82 -7.93 0.00
C GLY A 43 -6.31 -9.00 0.97
N ARG A 44 -7.06 -10.11 1.08
CA ARG A 44 -6.74 -11.19 2.00
C ARG A 44 -5.36 -11.82 1.72
N ARG A 45 -5.04 -12.08 0.46
CA ARG A 45 -3.75 -12.70 0.09
C ARG A 45 -2.57 -11.80 0.44
N VAL A 46 -2.71 -10.51 0.20
CA VAL A 46 -1.68 -9.53 0.55
C VAL A 46 -1.55 -9.42 2.06
N HIS A 47 -2.65 -9.45 2.80
CA HIS A 47 -2.63 -9.48 4.26
C HIS A 47 -1.84 -10.69 4.78
N GLU A 48 -2.03 -11.85 4.18
CA GLU A 48 -1.35 -13.09 4.58
C GLU A 48 0.15 -13.07 4.24
N SER A 49 0.52 -12.57 3.07
CA SER A 49 1.92 -12.57 2.61
C SER A 49 2.71 -11.35 3.09
N GLY A 50 2.05 -10.23 3.32
CA GLY A 50 2.71 -8.95 3.61
C GLY A 50 3.32 -8.27 2.38
N ILE A 51 3.14 -8.83 1.19
CA ILE A 51 3.70 -8.32 -0.06
C ILE A 51 2.59 -7.65 -0.86
N PRO A 52 2.69 -6.33 -1.14
CA PRO A 52 1.64 -5.64 -1.87
C PRO A 52 1.46 -6.19 -3.28
N TRP A 53 0.21 -6.26 -3.74
CA TRP A 53 -0.13 -6.75 -5.07
C TRP A 53 0.32 -8.20 -5.34
N ASP A 54 0.46 -9.02 -4.31
CA ASP A 54 0.81 -10.45 -4.42
C ASP A 54 -0.46 -11.28 -4.57
N ASP A 55 -1.20 -11.02 -5.63
CA ASP A 55 -2.50 -11.61 -5.93
C ASP A 55 -2.79 -11.53 -7.43
N PRO A 56 -3.91 -12.11 -7.92
CA PRO A 56 -4.25 -12.05 -9.34
C PRO A 56 -4.40 -10.64 -9.90
N SER A 57 -4.90 -9.69 -9.12
CA SER A 57 -5.00 -8.30 -9.58
C SER A 57 -3.62 -7.67 -9.75
N GLY A 58 -2.67 -8.05 -8.91
CA GLY A 58 -1.28 -7.64 -9.03
C GLY A 58 -0.62 -8.19 -10.30
N ASP A 59 -0.89 -9.45 -10.63
CA ASP A 59 -0.41 -10.04 -11.90
C ASP A 59 -0.90 -9.24 -13.09
N ARG A 60 -2.17 -8.86 -13.08
CA ARG A 60 -2.76 -8.04 -14.15
C ARG A 60 -2.15 -6.65 -14.20
N LEU A 61 -1.95 -6.01 -13.05
CA LEU A 61 -1.34 -4.68 -12.99
C LEU A 61 0.09 -4.70 -13.57
N ARG A 62 0.90 -5.68 -13.20
CA ARG A 62 2.26 -5.83 -13.73
C ARG A 62 2.25 -6.07 -15.23
N ASP A 63 1.31 -6.87 -15.72
CA ASP A 63 1.15 -7.10 -17.14
C ASP A 63 0.83 -5.80 -17.88
N TRP A 64 -0.12 -5.01 -17.37
CA TRP A 64 -0.47 -3.71 -17.96
C TRP A 64 0.69 -2.71 -17.92
N MET A 65 1.52 -2.76 -16.89
CA MET A 65 2.69 -1.90 -16.79
C MET A 65 3.88 -2.40 -17.63
N GLY A 66 3.82 -3.64 -18.11
CA GLY A 66 4.92 -4.26 -18.84
C GLY A 66 6.11 -4.59 -17.95
N LEU A 67 5.90 -4.86 -16.67
CA LEU A 67 6.96 -5.11 -15.69
C LEU A 67 6.90 -6.54 -15.16
N GLY A 68 8.08 -7.14 -15.00
CA GLY A 68 8.23 -8.37 -14.21
C GLY A 68 8.21 -8.08 -12.72
N ARG A 69 8.20 -9.13 -11.90
CA ARG A 69 8.14 -9.00 -10.45
C ARG A 69 9.34 -8.26 -9.89
N ASP A 70 10.55 -8.52 -10.37
CA ASP A 70 11.75 -7.88 -9.85
C ASP A 70 11.72 -6.37 -10.02
N ALA A 71 11.32 -5.89 -11.20
CA ALA A 71 11.22 -4.45 -11.46
C ALA A 71 10.09 -3.82 -10.66
N PHE A 72 8.92 -4.49 -10.58
CA PHE A 72 7.77 -3.98 -9.83
C PHE A 72 8.06 -3.83 -8.34
N TYR A 73 8.77 -4.80 -7.76
CA TYR A 73 9.07 -4.80 -6.32
C TYR A 73 10.36 -4.08 -5.94
N ASP A 74 11.02 -3.44 -6.90
CA ASP A 74 12.15 -2.55 -6.59
C ASP A 74 11.61 -1.23 -6.05
N LYS A 75 11.48 -1.15 -4.72
CA LYS A 75 10.90 0.02 -4.06
C LYS A 75 11.72 1.30 -4.20
N ARG A 76 12.96 1.19 -4.67
CA ARG A 76 13.77 2.37 -5.03
C ARG A 76 13.20 3.10 -6.24
N ASN A 77 12.40 2.42 -7.06
CA ASN A 77 11.75 2.99 -8.24
C ASN A 77 10.23 3.10 -8.09
N ILE A 78 9.61 2.08 -7.50
CA ILE A 78 8.15 1.99 -7.38
C ILE A 78 7.77 1.84 -5.92
N ALA A 79 7.00 2.80 -5.42
CA ALA A 79 6.41 2.76 -4.09
C ALA A 79 4.95 2.29 -4.18
N VAL A 80 4.51 1.56 -3.18
CA VAL A 80 3.11 1.14 -3.05
C VAL A 80 2.58 1.62 -1.70
N ALA A 81 1.57 2.47 -1.74
CA ALA A 81 0.90 2.96 -0.55
C ALA A 81 -0.59 3.14 -0.87
N ALA A 82 -1.39 2.17 -0.49
CA ALA A 82 -2.84 2.19 -0.69
C ALA A 82 -3.50 3.27 0.18
N MET A 83 -4.75 3.58 -0.10
CA MET A 83 -5.53 4.51 0.74
C MET A 83 -5.72 3.97 2.15
N GLY A 84 -5.96 2.65 2.29
CA GLY A 84 -5.89 1.94 3.57
C GLY A 84 -4.71 0.99 3.56
N PHE A 85 -3.92 0.97 4.63
CA PHE A 85 -2.73 0.11 4.70
C PHE A 85 -3.04 -1.30 5.17
N CYS A 86 -4.18 -1.53 5.81
CA CYS A 86 -4.59 -2.83 6.31
C CYS A 86 -5.74 -3.42 5.49
N TYR A 87 -5.75 -4.76 5.42
CA TYR A 87 -6.90 -5.49 4.89
C TYR A 87 -8.14 -5.20 5.75
N PRO A 88 -9.21 -4.64 5.18
CA PRO A 88 -10.39 -4.24 5.96
C PRO A 88 -11.35 -5.39 6.26
N GLY A 89 -11.20 -6.51 5.61
CA GLY A 89 -12.10 -7.65 5.72
C GLY A 89 -12.91 -7.88 4.45
N THR A 90 -13.58 -9.04 4.43
CA THR A 90 -14.40 -9.46 3.29
C THR A 90 -15.80 -9.80 3.80
N VAL A 91 -16.83 -9.35 3.10
CA VAL A 91 -18.23 -9.65 3.38
C VAL A 91 -18.88 -10.16 2.11
N LYS A 92 -19.49 -11.36 2.19
CA LYS A 92 -20.19 -12.00 1.06
C LYS A 92 -19.29 -12.12 -0.18
N GLY A 93 -18.01 -12.47 0.01
CA GLY A 93 -17.07 -12.69 -1.08
C GLY A 93 -16.47 -11.42 -1.67
N ALA A 94 -16.82 -10.25 -1.17
CA ALA A 94 -16.29 -8.98 -1.65
C ALA A 94 -15.51 -8.26 -0.56
N ASP A 95 -14.37 -7.68 -0.92
CA ASP A 95 -13.58 -6.89 0.01
C ASP A 95 -14.32 -5.63 0.42
N LEU A 96 -14.23 -5.28 1.71
CA LEU A 96 -14.73 -4.02 2.22
C LEU A 96 -13.90 -2.85 1.69
N PRO A 97 -14.46 -1.63 1.65
CA PRO A 97 -13.68 -0.45 1.30
C PRO A 97 -12.57 -0.19 2.33
N PRO A 98 -11.55 0.60 1.97
CA PRO A 98 -10.50 0.96 2.92
C PRO A 98 -11.09 1.66 4.15
N ARG A 99 -10.47 1.42 5.32
CA ARG A 99 -10.91 2.07 6.55
C ARG A 99 -10.70 3.57 6.44
N ARG A 100 -11.71 4.34 6.86
CA ARG A 100 -11.69 5.80 6.77
C ARG A 100 -10.62 6.45 7.63
N GLU A 101 -10.20 5.79 8.70
CA GLU A 101 -9.23 6.32 9.65
C GLU A 101 -7.83 6.39 9.08
N CYS A 102 -7.49 5.53 8.12
CA CYS A 102 -6.11 5.32 7.69
C CYS A 102 -5.52 6.51 6.94
N ALA A 103 -6.18 6.97 5.88
CA ALA A 103 -5.64 8.05 5.05
C ALA A 103 -5.42 9.35 5.83
N PRO A 104 -6.39 9.83 6.65
CA PRO A 104 -6.15 11.04 7.45
C PRO A 104 -5.00 10.92 8.45
N LEU A 105 -4.75 9.72 8.99
CA LEU A 105 -3.65 9.51 9.93
C LEU A 105 -2.28 9.61 9.26
N TRP A 106 -2.13 9.08 8.04
CA TRP A 106 -0.80 8.76 7.53
C TRP A 106 -0.41 9.49 6.25
N ARG A 107 -1.35 9.77 5.33
CA ARG A 107 -0.98 10.27 4.00
C ARG A 107 -0.30 11.64 4.06
N ALA A 108 -0.79 12.55 4.87
CA ALA A 108 -0.20 13.88 5.01
C ALA A 108 1.23 13.84 5.58
N ARG A 109 1.56 12.79 6.33
CA ARG A 109 2.91 12.58 6.86
C ARG A 109 3.81 11.82 5.90
N LEU A 110 3.24 10.90 5.12
CA LEU A 110 4.00 10.02 4.24
C LEU A 110 4.40 10.71 2.92
N LEU A 111 3.44 11.32 2.23
CA LEU A 111 3.67 11.85 0.89
C LEU A 111 4.80 12.87 0.81
N PRO A 112 4.97 13.81 1.77
CA PRO A 112 6.10 14.73 1.72
C PRO A 112 7.47 14.05 1.78
N LEU A 113 7.55 12.85 2.37
CA LEU A 113 8.80 12.10 2.45
C LEU A 113 9.10 11.29 1.18
N LEU A 114 8.16 11.27 0.23
CA LEU A 114 8.31 10.64 -1.08
C LEU A 114 8.47 11.72 -2.16
N GLY A 115 9.42 12.63 -1.95
CA GLY A 115 9.56 13.85 -2.76
C GLY A 115 10.02 13.64 -4.19
N LYS A 116 10.44 12.44 -4.58
CA LYS A 116 10.88 12.13 -5.94
C LYS A 116 9.80 11.51 -6.82
N ILE A 117 8.59 11.33 -6.29
CA ILE A 117 7.47 10.78 -7.07
C ILE A 117 7.13 11.74 -8.21
N ARG A 118 7.08 11.20 -9.43
CA ARG A 118 6.72 11.93 -10.65
C ARG A 118 5.39 11.49 -11.25
N LEU A 119 4.95 10.27 -10.93
CA LEU A 119 3.72 9.69 -11.46
C LEU A 119 3.03 8.93 -10.33
N THR A 120 1.76 9.19 -10.15
CA THR A 120 0.93 8.42 -9.23
C THR A 120 -0.15 7.69 -10.02
N LEU A 121 -0.19 6.37 -9.90
CA LEU A 121 -1.24 5.55 -10.48
C LEU A 121 -2.32 5.33 -9.42
N LEU A 122 -3.52 5.83 -9.69
CA LEU A 122 -4.67 5.64 -8.82
C LEU A 122 -5.46 4.43 -9.32
N VAL A 123 -5.52 3.38 -8.52
CA VAL A 123 -6.13 2.11 -8.90
C VAL A 123 -7.32 1.85 -7.99
N GLY A 124 -8.53 1.90 -8.57
CA GLY A 124 -9.78 1.70 -7.85
C GLY A 124 -10.57 2.97 -7.68
N ALA A 125 -11.66 2.89 -6.89
CA ALA A 125 -12.63 3.98 -6.74
C ALA A 125 -12.40 4.84 -5.48
N TYR A 126 -11.52 4.40 -4.59
CA TYR A 126 -11.25 5.09 -3.32
C TYR A 126 -9.83 5.69 -3.30
#